data_99a66ad4e331f2338cdca9bd10a1bc07
#
_entry.id   99a66ad4e331f2338cdca9bd10a1bc07
#
_cell.length_a   1.000
_cell.length_b   1.000
_cell.length_c   1.000
_cell.angle_alpha   90.00
_cell.angle_beta   90.00
_cell.angle_gamma   90.00
#
_symmetry.space_group_name_H-M   'P 1'
#
loop_
_entity.id
_entity.type
_entity.pdbx_description
1 polymer ?
#
loop_
_entity_poly.entity_id
_entity_poly.type
_entity_poly.pdbx_seq_one_letter_code
_entity_poly.pdbx_strand_id
1 'polypeptide(L)'
;MASRDEILGARAVVPEGVVSRAFEAETLLLNLETGTYHGVDATGARMLELLGETGGDVRLSVERLADEFGVDAGEIAGELADFCGALAERGLLEVGPR
;
A
#
# COMPACT_ATOMS: atom_id res chain seq x y z
N MET A 1 9.71 2.71 -13.60
CA MET A 1 9.08 3.19 -12.37
C MET A 1 7.72 3.78 -12.68
N ALA A 2 6.68 3.36 -11.96
CA ALA A 2 5.33 3.85 -12.21
C ALA A 2 5.15 5.25 -11.64
N SER A 3 4.45 6.12 -12.37
CA SER A 3 4.09 7.45 -11.90
C SER A 3 2.94 7.34 -10.90
N ARG A 4 2.68 8.43 -10.16
CA ARG A 4 1.52 8.49 -9.25
C ARG A 4 0.21 8.18 -9.99
N ASP A 5 0.03 8.77 -11.17
CA ASP A 5 -1.19 8.57 -11.96
C ASP A 5 -1.37 7.12 -12.39
N GLU A 6 -0.28 6.47 -12.78
CA GLU A 6 -0.33 5.05 -13.14
C GLU A 6 -0.72 4.19 -11.94
N ILE A 7 -0.14 4.47 -10.78
CA ILE A 7 -0.43 3.73 -9.55
C ILE A 7 -1.89 3.93 -9.14
N LEU A 8 -2.40 5.16 -9.22
CA LEU A 8 -3.79 5.45 -8.86
C LEU A 8 -4.81 4.73 -9.74
N GLY A 9 -4.45 4.44 -10.98
CA GLY A 9 -5.30 3.68 -11.89
C GLY A 9 -5.05 2.18 -11.87
N ALA A 10 -4.16 1.72 -11.00
CA ALA A 10 -3.70 0.33 -10.99
C ALA A 10 -4.33 -0.48 -9.85
N ARG A 11 -3.92 -1.72 -9.80
CA ARG A 11 -4.17 -2.61 -8.66
C ARG A 11 -2.85 -2.80 -7.91
N ALA A 12 -2.89 -2.72 -6.60
CA ALA A 12 -1.72 -2.93 -5.75
C ALA A 12 -2.03 -4.03 -4.74
N VAL A 13 -1.26 -5.11 -4.78
CA VAL A 13 -1.50 -6.27 -3.91
C VAL A 13 -0.20 -6.74 -3.27
N VAL A 14 -0.33 -7.31 -2.08
CA VAL A 14 0.81 -7.95 -1.41
C VAL A 14 0.99 -9.32 -2.06
N PRO A 15 2.15 -9.60 -2.68
CA PRO A 15 2.34 -10.86 -3.39
C PRO A 15 2.52 -12.03 -2.43
N GLU A 16 2.39 -13.25 -2.97
CA GLU A 16 2.75 -14.45 -2.23
C GLU A 16 4.24 -14.37 -1.89
N GLY A 17 4.61 -14.90 -0.73
CA GLY A 17 5.99 -14.81 -0.29
C GLY A 17 6.33 -13.54 0.47
N VAL A 18 5.38 -12.60 0.56
CA VAL A 18 5.51 -11.45 1.44
C VAL A 18 4.54 -11.61 2.60
N VAL A 19 5.06 -11.57 3.81
CA VAL A 19 4.24 -11.71 5.02
C VAL A 19 4.26 -10.41 5.80
N SER A 20 3.20 -10.15 6.56
CA SER A 20 3.14 -9.00 7.45
C SER A 20 2.97 -9.46 8.89
N ARG A 21 3.63 -8.74 9.80
CA ARG A 21 3.56 -8.99 11.24
C ARG A 21 3.32 -7.70 11.96
N ALA A 22 2.27 -7.66 12.77
CA ALA A 22 1.96 -6.48 13.56
C ALA A 22 2.68 -6.55 14.91
N PHE A 23 3.32 -5.46 15.27
CA PHE A 23 3.93 -5.23 16.57
C PHE A 23 3.21 -4.05 17.22
N GLU A 24 3.52 -3.72 18.47
CA GLU A 24 2.79 -2.68 19.20
C GLU A 24 2.67 -1.36 18.45
N ALA A 25 3.75 -0.89 17.85
CA ALA A 25 3.78 0.45 17.25
C ALA A 25 3.91 0.43 15.72
N GLU A 26 4.15 -0.73 15.12
CA GLU A 26 4.36 -0.80 13.68
C GLU A 26 4.02 -2.18 13.11
N THR A 27 3.87 -2.23 11.81
CA THR A 27 3.71 -3.48 11.08
C THR A 27 4.96 -3.70 10.23
N LEU A 28 5.49 -4.90 10.25
CA LEU A 28 6.67 -5.26 9.46
C LEU A 28 6.23 -6.10 8.26
N LEU A 29 6.65 -5.68 7.07
CA LEU A 29 6.51 -6.48 5.85
C LEU A 29 7.83 -7.17 5.58
N LEU A 30 7.79 -8.44 5.25
CA LEU A 30 8.98 -9.24 4.97
C LEU A 30 8.79 -10.06 3.70
N ASN A 31 9.72 -9.88 2.75
CA ASN A 31 9.77 -10.72 1.56
C ASN A 31 10.63 -11.95 1.89
N LEU A 32 9.99 -13.12 1.93
CA LEU A 32 10.65 -14.36 2.33
C LEU A 32 11.69 -14.84 1.31
N GLU A 33 11.57 -14.43 0.05
CA GLU A 33 12.52 -14.84 -0.99
C GLU A 33 13.82 -14.04 -0.94
N THR A 34 13.71 -12.73 -0.70
CA THR A 34 14.86 -11.84 -0.74
C THR A 34 15.40 -11.46 0.63
N GLY A 35 14.59 -11.65 1.67
CA GLY A 35 14.93 -11.19 3.01
C GLY A 35 14.73 -9.69 3.22
N THR A 36 14.24 -8.99 2.21
CA THR A 36 13.97 -7.55 2.32
C THR A 36 12.81 -7.33 3.29
N TYR A 37 12.95 -6.38 4.17
CA TYR A 37 11.88 -6.03 5.11
C TYR A 37 11.69 -4.52 5.19
N HIS A 38 10.52 -4.10 5.66
CA HIS A 38 10.17 -2.69 5.76
C HIS A 38 9.13 -2.51 6.85
N GLY A 39 9.40 -1.61 7.78
CA GLY A 39 8.44 -1.26 8.83
C GLY A 39 7.50 -0.18 8.33
N VAL A 40 6.20 -0.32 8.62
CA VAL A 40 5.20 0.69 8.29
C VAL A 40 4.51 1.13 9.57
N ASP A 41 4.15 2.40 9.63
CA ASP A 41 3.44 2.96 10.77
C ASP A 41 1.94 2.62 10.71
N ALA A 42 1.16 3.13 11.65
CA ALA A 42 -0.26 2.87 11.71
C ALA A 42 -1.01 3.29 10.44
N THR A 43 -0.62 4.43 9.86
CA THR A 43 -1.23 4.91 8.62
C THR A 43 -0.94 3.96 7.46
N GLY A 44 0.31 3.55 7.32
CA GLY A 44 0.71 2.59 6.28
C GLY A 44 0.03 1.23 6.46
N ALA A 45 -0.07 0.76 7.71
CA ALA A 45 -0.77 -0.48 8.00
C ALA A 45 -2.24 -0.41 7.58
N ARG A 46 -2.90 0.73 7.85
CA ARG A 46 -4.30 0.91 7.44
C ARG A 46 -4.44 0.96 5.91
N MET A 47 -3.48 1.57 5.23
CA MET A 47 -3.43 1.58 3.76
C MET A 47 -3.38 0.14 3.21
N LEU A 48 -2.52 -0.70 3.78
CA LEU A 48 -2.41 -2.10 3.37
C LEU A 48 -3.69 -2.88 3.65
N GLU A 49 -4.33 -2.66 4.79
CA GLU A 49 -5.60 -3.30 5.10
C GLU A 49 -6.67 -2.95 4.07
N LEU A 50 -6.78 -1.68 3.72
CA LEU A 50 -7.78 -1.24 2.73
C LEU A 50 -7.48 -1.77 1.33
N LEU A 51 -6.22 -1.83 0.94
CA LEU A 51 -5.86 -2.46 -0.32
C LEU A 51 -6.29 -3.94 -0.34
N GLY A 52 -6.15 -4.64 0.78
CA GLY A 52 -6.64 -6.00 0.90
C GLY A 52 -8.17 -6.09 0.79
N GLU A 53 -8.88 -5.19 1.46
CA GLU A 53 -10.35 -5.15 1.45
C GLU A 53 -10.93 -4.80 0.09
N THR A 54 -10.22 -3.98 -0.69
CA THR A 54 -10.69 -3.54 -2.02
C THR A 54 -10.20 -4.42 -3.16
N GLY A 55 -9.50 -5.51 -2.85
CA GLY A 55 -8.91 -6.37 -3.88
C GLY A 55 -7.78 -5.69 -4.63
N GLY A 56 -7.12 -4.72 -4.00
CA GLY A 56 -6.01 -3.99 -4.59
C GLY A 56 -6.42 -2.73 -5.36
N ASP A 57 -7.68 -2.35 -5.33
CA ASP A 57 -8.16 -1.16 -6.03
C ASP A 57 -7.64 0.10 -5.33
N VAL A 58 -6.61 0.73 -5.90
CA VAL A 58 -5.94 1.88 -5.29
C VAL A 58 -6.90 3.07 -5.19
N ARG A 59 -7.64 3.36 -6.26
CA ARG A 59 -8.55 4.51 -6.29
C ARG A 59 -9.66 4.39 -5.25
N LEU A 60 -10.26 3.21 -5.14
CA LEU A 60 -11.29 2.97 -4.13
C LEU A 60 -10.71 3.08 -2.72
N SER A 61 -9.49 2.60 -2.53
CA SER A 61 -8.79 2.71 -1.24
C SER A 61 -8.55 4.17 -0.87
N VAL A 62 -8.20 5.02 -1.84
CA VAL A 62 -8.07 6.47 -1.61
C VAL A 62 -9.38 7.06 -1.09
N GLU A 63 -10.49 6.74 -1.73
CA GLU A 63 -11.80 7.27 -1.33
C GLU A 63 -12.15 6.87 0.10
N ARG A 64 -11.94 5.61 0.44
CA ARG A 64 -12.22 5.11 1.79
C ARG A 64 -11.31 5.70 2.85
N LEU A 65 -10.02 5.86 2.53
CA LEU A 65 -9.07 6.48 3.47
C LEU A 65 -9.40 7.95 3.71
N ALA A 66 -9.74 8.69 2.65
CA ALA A 66 -10.11 10.10 2.76
C ALA A 66 -11.32 10.25 3.67
N ASP A 67 -12.33 9.42 3.50
CA ASP A 67 -13.52 9.40 4.34
C ASP A 67 -13.19 9.07 5.79
N GLU A 68 -12.40 8.02 5.99
CA GLU A 68 -12.06 7.53 7.33
C GLU A 68 -11.25 8.56 8.13
N PHE A 69 -10.29 9.23 7.47
CA PHE A 69 -9.42 10.19 8.13
C PHE A 69 -9.96 11.62 8.10
N GLY A 70 -11.04 11.87 7.35
CA GLY A 70 -11.62 13.19 7.23
C GLY A 70 -10.70 14.19 6.54
N VAL A 71 -9.94 13.74 5.54
CA VAL A 71 -8.98 14.57 4.81
C VAL A 71 -9.31 14.60 3.32
N ASP A 72 -8.64 15.52 2.60
CA ASP A 72 -8.83 15.68 1.16
C ASP A 72 -8.34 14.43 0.40
N ALA A 73 -9.16 13.95 -0.53
CA ALA A 73 -8.83 12.76 -1.32
C ALA A 73 -7.56 12.95 -2.16
N GLY A 74 -7.31 14.17 -2.66
CA GLY A 74 -6.10 14.45 -3.43
C GLY A 74 -4.83 14.28 -2.61
N GLU A 75 -4.89 14.67 -1.34
CA GLU A 75 -3.78 14.53 -0.40
C GLU A 75 -3.49 13.05 -0.13
N ILE A 76 -4.53 12.28 0.19
CA ILE A 76 -4.40 10.84 0.41
C ILE A 76 -3.96 10.11 -0.85
N ALA A 77 -4.43 10.53 -2.01
CA ALA A 77 -4.02 9.92 -3.28
C ALA A 77 -2.51 9.99 -3.47
N GLY A 78 -1.92 11.17 -3.22
CA GLY A 78 -0.46 11.33 -3.30
C GLY A 78 0.28 10.45 -2.31
N GLU A 79 -0.17 10.41 -1.06
CA GLU A 79 0.46 9.59 -0.02
C GLU A 79 0.37 8.10 -0.33
N LEU A 80 -0.81 7.62 -0.73
CA LEU A 80 -1.00 6.20 -1.04
C LEU A 80 -0.19 5.80 -2.28
N ALA A 81 -0.17 6.63 -3.32
CA ALA A 81 0.61 6.34 -4.52
C ALA A 81 2.11 6.25 -4.21
N ASP A 82 2.62 7.18 -3.42
CA ASP A 82 4.04 7.17 -3.03
C ASP A 82 4.37 5.95 -2.15
N PHE A 83 3.48 5.60 -1.25
CA PHE A 83 3.61 4.42 -0.40
C PHE A 83 3.66 3.14 -1.24
N CYS A 84 2.73 2.98 -2.17
CA CYS A 84 2.69 1.82 -3.07
C CYS A 84 3.95 1.75 -3.93
N GLY A 85 4.39 2.88 -4.47
CA GLY A 85 5.59 2.94 -5.31
C GLY A 85 6.84 2.55 -4.54
N ALA A 86 6.99 3.04 -3.31
CA ALA A 86 8.14 2.71 -2.47
C ALA A 86 8.19 1.21 -2.13
N LEU A 87 7.05 0.64 -1.77
CA LEU A 87 6.98 -0.79 -1.47
C LEU A 87 7.18 -1.66 -2.71
N ALA A 88 6.68 -1.23 -3.86
CA ALA A 88 6.87 -1.94 -5.12
C ALA A 88 8.34 -2.01 -5.50
N GLU A 89 9.08 -0.93 -5.31
CA GLU A 89 10.53 -0.90 -5.57
C GLU A 89 11.30 -1.88 -4.71
N ARG A 90 10.79 -2.17 -3.51
CA ARG A 90 11.43 -3.09 -2.58
C ARG A 90 10.94 -4.53 -2.74
N GLY A 91 10.07 -4.81 -3.68
CA GLY A 91 9.52 -6.14 -3.89
C GLY A 91 8.51 -6.57 -2.82
N LEU A 92 7.93 -5.61 -2.09
CA LEU A 92 6.99 -5.88 -1.02
C LEU A 92 5.53 -5.70 -1.44
N LEU A 93 5.31 -5.15 -2.62
CA LEU A 93 3.98 -4.91 -3.18
C LEU A 93 4.07 -5.07 -4.69
N GLU A 94 3.05 -5.63 -5.31
CA GLU A 94 2.96 -5.69 -6.76
C GLU A 94 1.92 -4.67 -7.23
N VAL A 95 2.34 -3.81 -8.15
CA VAL A 95 1.46 -2.82 -8.80
C VAL A 95 1.30 -3.22 -10.26
N GLY A 96 0.08 -3.44 -10.68
CA GLY A 96 -0.20 -3.89 -12.04
C GLY A 96 -1.54 -3.39 -12.55
N PRO A 97 -1.92 -3.78 -13.76
CA PRO A 97 -3.18 -3.33 -14.35
C PRO A 97 -4.38 -3.88 -13.58
N ARG A 98 -5.45 -3.10 -13.62
CA ARG A 98 -6.71 -3.46 -12.99
C ARG A 98 -7.39 -4.59 -13.72
#